data_4781dc10bdbe3ee7754753470bebcb08
#
_entry.id   4781dc10bdbe3ee7754753470bebcb08
#
_cell.length_a   1.000
_cell.length_b   1.000
_cell.length_c   1.000
_cell.angle_alpha   90.00
_cell.angle_beta   90.00
_cell.angle_gamma   90.00
#
_symmetry.space_group_name_H-M   'P 1'
#
loop_
_entity.id
_entity.type
_entity.pdbx_description
1 polymer ?
#
loop_
_entity_poly.entity_id
_entity_poly.type
_entity_poly.pdbx_seq_one_letter_code
_entity_poly.pdbx_strand_id
1 'polypeptide(L)'
;MLILFVVCPVLFSFLYQLCFVETFNLKYLATRSKCDFCNKQLSYRDIMPIFSYIRLLGKSSCCNQPLSRLYILGEVLSLVPALYLIFNPSAKSLCAFICIYLFLLVFALYDIQTLSIPLHIFLVFAFSSTVILDGNFYYFVITTLLLHIFY
;
A
#
# COMPACT_ATOMS: atom_id res chain seq x y z
N MET A 1 -16.15 11.96 -3.38
CA MET A 1 -15.39 11.35 -4.48
C MET A 1 -13.97 11.91 -4.62
N LEU A 2 -13.77 13.23 -4.69
CA LEU A 2 -12.41 13.82 -4.77
C LEU A 2 -11.45 13.36 -3.66
N ILE A 3 -11.95 13.10 -2.46
CA ILE A 3 -11.14 12.62 -1.33
C ILE A 3 -10.46 11.29 -1.65
N LEU A 4 -11.09 10.39 -2.41
CA LEU A 4 -10.52 9.08 -2.75
C LEU A 4 -9.26 9.19 -3.63
N PHE A 5 -9.17 10.21 -4.48
CA PHE A 5 -7.97 10.47 -5.29
C PHE A 5 -6.74 10.86 -4.45
N VAL A 6 -6.97 11.30 -3.23
CA VAL A 6 -5.87 11.59 -2.29
C VAL A 6 -5.66 10.39 -1.35
N VAL A 7 -6.76 9.82 -0.85
CA VAL A 7 -6.69 8.75 0.15
C VAL A 7 -6.08 7.46 -0.41
N CYS A 8 -6.45 7.03 -1.62
CA CYS A 8 -5.92 5.78 -2.19
C CYS A 8 -4.39 5.82 -2.40
N PRO A 9 -3.78 6.85 -3.00
CA PRO A 9 -2.31 6.92 -3.11
C PRO A 9 -1.61 7.03 -1.75
N VAL A 10 -2.19 7.75 -0.78
CA VAL A 10 -1.63 7.87 0.57
C VAL A 10 -1.64 6.50 1.27
N LEU A 11 -2.76 5.78 1.21
CA LEU A 11 -2.87 4.43 1.78
C LEU A 11 -1.92 3.45 1.09
N PHE A 12 -1.84 3.49 -0.24
CA PHE A 12 -0.89 2.67 -0.99
C PHE A 12 0.55 2.94 -0.53
N SER A 13 0.98 4.21 -0.53
CA SER A 13 2.34 4.60 -0.15
C SER A 13 2.68 4.13 1.26
N PHE A 14 1.73 4.26 2.20
CA PHE A 14 1.88 3.80 3.58
C PHE A 14 2.00 2.27 3.66
N LEU A 15 1.10 1.52 3.01
CA LEU A 15 1.13 0.05 3.01
C LEU A 15 2.40 -0.49 2.35
N TYR A 16 2.80 0.11 1.23
CA TYR A 16 4.01 -0.29 0.52
C TYR A 16 5.27 -0.07 1.37
N GLN A 17 5.34 1.05 2.09
CA GLN A 17 6.45 1.32 2.99
C GLN A 17 6.50 0.34 4.17
N LEU A 18 5.34 -0.09 4.69
CA LEU A 18 5.27 -1.10 5.75
C LEU A 18 5.83 -2.46 5.33
N CYS A 19 5.82 -2.81 4.04
CA CYS A 19 6.40 -4.06 3.55
C CYS A 19 7.90 -4.16 3.80
N PHE A 20 8.62 -3.03 3.86
CA PHE A 20 10.06 -2.98 4.07
C PHE A 20 10.48 -2.87 5.54
N VAL A 21 9.52 -2.86 6.47
CA VAL A 21 9.79 -2.80 7.90
C VAL A 21 10.00 -4.22 8.43
N GLU A 22 11.22 -4.56 8.83
CA GLU A 22 11.57 -5.89 9.34
C GLU A 22 10.90 -6.22 10.68
N THR A 23 10.76 -5.22 11.56
CA THR A 23 10.10 -5.39 12.87
C THR A 23 8.97 -4.41 13.03
N PHE A 24 7.73 -4.93 13.04
CA PHE A 24 6.55 -4.10 13.25
C PHE A 24 6.50 -3.60 14.70
N ASN A 25 6.79 -2.31 14.88
CA ASN A 25 6.65 -1.64 16.17
C ASN A 25 5.63 -0.50 16.04
N LEU A 26 4.65 -0.45 16.93
CA LEU A 26 3.63 0.61 16.95
C LEU A 26 4.24 2.03 17.03
N LYS A 27 5.45 2.16 17.61
CA LYS A 27 6.19 3.43 17.58
C LYS A 27 6.54 3.89 16.17
N TYR A 28 6.71 2.96 15.21
CA TYR A 28 6.98 3.29 13.81
C TYR A 28 5.82 4.09 13.19
N LEU A 29 4.58 3.73 13.51
CA LEU A 29 3.39 4.44 13.03
C LEU A 29 3.29 5.88 13.54
N ALA A 30 3.88 6.16 14.69
CA ALA A 30 3.89 7.50 15.31
C ALA A 30 5.11 8.34 14.90
N THR A 31 6.10 7.75 14.21
CA THR A 31 7.29 8.48 13.76
C THR A 31 7.07 9.09 12.38
N ARG A 32 7.63 10.30 12.17
CA ARG A 32 7.61 10.93 10.84
C ARG A 32 8.43 10.14 9.85
N SER A 33 7.95 10.10 8.60
CA SER A 33 8.66 9.49 7.48
C SER A 33 10.06 10.08 7.32
N LYS A 34 11.02 9.20 7.09
CA LYS A 34 12.44 9.54 6.89
C LYS A 34 12.85 9.14 5.48
N CYS A 35 13.87 9.80 4.97
CA CYS A 35 14.48 9.43 3.70
C CYS A 35 15.23 8.09 3.85
N ASP A 36 14.99 7.14 2.96
CA ASP A 36 15.62 5.80 2.98
C ASP A 36 17.14 5.85 2.79
N PHE A 37 17.67 6.93 2.18
CA PHE A 37 19.10 7.07 1.89
C PHE A 37 19.88 7.82 2.96
N CYS A 38 19.33 8.92 3.48
CA CYS A 38 20.05 9.79 4.42
C CYS A 38 19.41 9.89 5.80
N ASN A 39 18.31 9.16 6.07
CA ASN A 39 17.57 9.13 7.34
C ASN A 39 17.06 10.50 7.83
N LYS A 40 17.14 11.56 7.01
CA LYS A 40 16.59 12.87 7.32
C LYS A 40 15.08 12.84 7.31
N GLN A 41 14.43 13.50 8.26
CA GLN A 41 12.97 13.62 8.28
C GLN A 41 12.47 14.38 7.05
N LEU A 42 11.43 13.82 6.41
CA LEU A 42 10.80 14.40 5.23
C LEU A 42 9.84 15.51 5.63
N SER A 43 9.75 16.54 4.77
CA SER A 43 8.74 17.60 4.89
C SER A 43 7.36 17.07 4.50
N TYR A 44 6.28 17.68 5.00
CA TYR A 44 4.91 17.33 4.59
C TYR A 44 4.68 17.46 3.09
N ARG A 45 5.36 18.39 2.42
CA ARG A 45 5.30 18.56 0.97
C ARG A 45 5.97 17.44 0.19
N ASP A 46 6.92 16.75 0.82
CA ASP A 46 7.68 15.65 0.21
C ASP A 46 6.96 14.30 0.40
N ILE A 47 5.99 14.25 1.31
CA ILE A 47 5.19 13.05 1.61
C ILE A 47 3.95 12.97 0.69
N MET A 48 3.55 14.06 0.01
CA MET A 48 2.39 14.03 -0.88
C MET A 48 2.64 13.12 -2.08
N PRO A 49 1.88 12.00 -2.21
CA PRO A 49 2.05 11.06 -3.31
C PRO A 49 1.91 11.74 -4.67
N ILE A 50 2.52 11.14 -5.70
CA ILE A 50 2.51 11.63 -7.09
C ILE A 50 3.06 13.07 -7.21
N PHE A 51 2.53 14.00 -6.42
CA PHE A 51 2.90 15.43 -6.51
C PHE A 51 4.36 15.68 -6.14
N SER A 52 4.84 15.06 -5.06
CA SER A 52 6.25 15.18 -4.64
C SER A 52 7.19 14.59 -5.69
N TYR A 53 6.83 13.44 -6.27
CA TYR A 53 7.63 12.79 -7.29
C TYR A 53 7.76 13.64 -8.55
N ILE A 54 6.65 14.22 -9.05
CA ILE A 54 6.66 15.10 -10.23
C ILE A 54 7.47 16.37 -9.95
N ARG A 55 7.25 17.02 -8.79
CA ARG A 55 7.94 18.25 -8.40
C ARG A 55 9.46 18.07 -8.30
N LEU A 56 9.90 16.92 -7.78
CA LEU A 56 11.31 16.62 -7.54
C LEU A 56 11.94 15.81 -8.68
N LEU A 57 11.22 15.62 -9.79
CA LEU A 57 11.67 14.85 -10.96
C LEU A 57 12.20 13.45 -10.58
N GLY A 58 11.50 12.78 -9.66
CA GLY A 58 11.85 11.43 -9.21
C GLY A 58 13.07 11.35 -8.31
N LYS A 59 13.46 12.43 -7.65
CA LYS A 59 14.62 12.49 -6.74
C LYS A 59 14.17 12.82 -5.32
N SER A 60 14.98 12.41 -4.34
CA SER A 60 14.77 12.78 -2.95
C SER A 60 15.12 14.25 -2.72
N SER A 61 14.29 15.00 -1.96
CA SER A 61 14.49 16.43 -1.66
C SER A 61 15.73 16.71 -0.81
N CYS A 62 16.20 15.74 -0.04
CA CYS A 62 17.28 15.94 0.94
C CYS A 62 18.66 15.51 0.43
N CYS A 63 18.77 14.49 -0.42
CA CYS A 63 20.04 13.93 -0.88
C CYS A 63 20.11 13.73 -2.40
N ASN A 64 19.09 14.14 -3.17
CA ASN A 64 18.98 14.03 -4.62
C ASN A 64 19.13 12.60 -5.20
N GLN A 65 19.02 11.57 -4.35
CA GLN A 65 19.04 10.19 -4.80
C GLN A 65 17.77 9.86 -5.59
N PRO A 66 17.87 9.05 -6.67
CA PRO A 66 16.73 8.67 -7.49
C PRO A 66 15.78 7.76 -6.68
N LEU A 67 14.49 8.09 -6.70
CA LEU A 67 13.44 7.26 -6.13
C LEU A 67 13.05 6.14 -7.08
N SER A 68 12.64 4.99 -6.54
CA SER A 68 12.19 3.85 -7.33
C SER A 68 11.00 4.21 -8.22
N ARG A 69 11.06 3.80 -9.49
CA ARG A 69 9.94 3.98 -10.45
C ARG A 69 8.71 3.16 -10.06
N LEU A 70 8.90 2.08 -9.32
CA LEU A 70 7.78 1.26 -8.82
C LEU A 70 6.92 2.04 -7.83
N TYR A 71 7.51 2.99 -7.10
CA TYR A 71 6.79 3.84 -6.17
C TYR A 71 5.73 4.67 -6.88
N ILE A 72 6.13 5.45 -7.89
CA ILE A 72 5.19 6.29 -8.65
C ILE A 72 4.19 5.44 -9.44
N LEU A 73 4.63 4.29 -9.98
CA LEU A 73 3.73 3.37 -10.67
C LEU A 73 2.61 2.89 -9.75
N GLY A 74 2.94 2.50 -8.53
CA GLY A 74 1.97 2.06 -7.54
C GLY A 74 1.02 3.18 -7.09
N GLU A 75 1.53 4.39 -6.89
CA GLU A 75 0.71 5.56 -6.56
C GLU A 75 -0.29 5.89 -7.67
N VAL A 76 0.12 5.81 -8.94
CA VAL A 76 -0.77 6.02 -10.10
C VAL A 76 -1.79 4.89 -10.22
N LEU A 77 -1.37 3.62 -10.10
CA LEU A 77 -2.27 2.47 -10.15
C LEU A 77 -3.26 2.46 -8.99
N SER A 78 -2.90 3.01 -7.83
CA SER A 78 -3.81 3.12 -6.68
C SER A 78 -5.01 4.05 -6.93
N LEU A 79 -5.00 4.84 -8.02
CA LEU A 79 -6.15 5.66 -8.44
C LEU A 79 -7.25 4.86 -9.14
N VAL A 80 -6.98 3.64 -9.59
CA VAL A 80 -7.95 2.81 -10.32
C VAL A 80 -9.25 2.59 -9.55
N PRO A 81 -9.27 2.28 -8.24
CA PRO A 81 -10.52 2.17 -7.48
C PRO A 81 -11.33 3.48 -7.46
N ALA A 82 -10.64 4.62 -7.32
CA ALA A 82 -11.30 5.93 -7.32
C ALA A 82 -11.95 6.23 -8.69
N LEU A 83 -11.26 5.88 -9.79
CA LEU A 83 -11.81 6.00 -11.15
C LEU A 83 -13.00 5.07 -11.36
N TYR A 84 -12.89 3.81 -10.94
CA TYR A 84 -13.99 2.83 -11.06
C TYR A 84 -15.29 3.32 -10.42
N LEU A 85 -15.18 4.02 -9.29
CA LEU A 85 -16.33 4.54 -8.56
C LEU A 85 -17.03 5.72 -9.23
N ILE A 86 -16.34 6.48 -10.05
CA ILE A 86 -16.98 7.55 -10.83
C ILE A 86 -18.02 6.93 -11.78
N PHE A 87 -17.72 5.75 -12.32
CA PHE A 87 -18.60 5.04 -13.27
C PHE A 87 -19.62 4.14 -12.57
N ASN A 88 -19.38 3.73 -11.31
CA ASN A 88 -20.22 2.79 -10.55
C ASN A 88 -20.50 3.28 -9.12
N PRO A 89 -21.32 4.33 -8.92
CA PRO A 89 -21.52 4.95 -7.61
C PRO A 89 -22.31 4.08 -6.60
N SER A 90 -22.95 3.00 -7.06
CA SER A 90 -23.80 2.13 -6.22
C SER A 90 -23.08 0.93 -5.60
N ALA A 91 -21.77 0.88 -5.64
CA ALA A 91 -21.01 -0.23 -5.07
C ALA A 91 -21.13 -0.28 -3.53
N LYS A 92 -22.04 -1.14 -3.03
CA LYS A 92 -22.31 -1.31 -1.58
C LYS A 92 -21.10 -1.80 -0.79
N SER A 93 -20.14 -2.47 -1.45
CA SER A 93 -18.91 -3.00 -0.86
C SER A 93 -17.67 -2.20 -1.24
N LEU A 94 -17.81 -0.89 -1.33
CA LEU A 94 -16.75 0.02 -1.75
C LEU A 94 -15.46 -0.11 -0.93
N CYS A 95 -15.59 -0.09 0.40
CA CYS A 95 -14.45 -0.23 1.28
C CYS A 95 -13.74 -1.57 1.08
N ALA A 96 -14.49 -2.66 0.90
CA ALA A 96 -13.94 -3.97 0.63
C ALA A 96 -13.13 -3.98 -0.68
N PHE A 97 -13.70 -3.43 -1.74
CA PHE A 97 -13.04 -3.35 -3.04
C PHE A 97 -11.73 -2.54 -2.97
N ILE A 98 -11.76 -1.35 -2.35
CA ILE A 98 -10.55 -0.52 -2.20
C ILE A 98 -9.49 -1.25 -1.37
N CYS A 99 -9.87 -1.83 -0.22
CA CYS A 99 -8.93 -2.54 0.63
C CYS A 99 -8.27 -3.72 -0.09
N ILE A 100 -9.07 -4.60 -0.70
CA ILE A 100 -8.55 -5.77 -1.42
C ILE A 100 -7.65 -5.34 -2.57
N TYR A 101 -8.08 -4.37 -3.36
CA TYR A 101 -7.29 -3.87 -4.49
C TYR A 101 -5.94 -3.30 -4.06
N LEU A 102 -5.91 -2.44 -3.02
CA LEU A 102 -4.67 -1.83 -2.54
C LEU A 102 -3.69 -2.87 -1.99
N PHE A 103 -4.17 -3.85 -1.23
CA PHE A 103 -3.30 -4.92 -0.74
C PHE A 103 -2.73 -5.78 -1.88
N LEU A 104 -3.56 -6.17 -2.87
CA LEU A 104 -3.09 -6.92 -4.02
C LEU A 104 -2.07 -6.13 -4.85
N LEU A 105 -2.30 -4.82 -5.03
CA LEU A 105 -1.36 -3.94 -5.72
C LEU A 105 -0.01 -3.86 -4.99
N VAL A 106 -0.05 -3.71 -3.66
CA VAL A 106 1.16 -3.68 -2.81
C VAL A 106 1.92 -4.99 -2.92
N PHE A 107 1.24 -6.14 -2.83
CA PHE A 107 1.88 -7.45 -2.95
C PHE A 107 2.51 -7.65 -4.33
N ALA A 108 1.81 -7.30 -5.41
CA ALA A 108 2.32 -7.43 -6.76
C ALA A 108 3.60 -6.61 -6.98
N LEU A 109 3.63 -5.36 -6.51
CA LEU A 109 4.80 -4.50 -6.67
C LEU A 109 5.96 -4.89 -5.74
N TYR A 110 5.66 -5.38 -4.55
CA TYR A 110 6.68 -5.89 -3.63
C TYR A 110 7.29 -7.18 -4.17
N ASP A 111 6.48 -8.10 -4.70
CA ASP A 111 6.95 -9.36 -5.31
C ASP A 111 7.86 -9.10 -6.52
N ILE A 112 7.51 -8.15 -7.39
CA ILE A 112 8.37 -7.74 -8.52
C ILE A 112 9.76 -7.26 -8.04
N GLN A 113 9.84 -6.67 -6.86
CA GLN A 113 11.10 -6.12 -6.33
C GLN A 113 11.90 -7.15 -5.54
N THR A 114 11.27 -8.02 -4.79
CA THR A 114 11.94 -8.88 -3.80
C THR A 114 11.77 -10.38 -4.07
N LEU A 115 10.86 -10.77 -4.98
CA LEU A 115 10.45 -12.17 -5.23
C LEU A 115 10.03 -12.89 -3.95
N SER A 116 9.34 -12.16 -3.05
CA SER A 116 8.89 -12.68 -1.76
C SER A 116 7.61 -11.96 -1.31
N ILE A 117 6.87 -12.57 -0.40
CA ILE A 117 5.66 -11.96 0.18
C ILE A 117 5.94 -11.56 1.63
N PRO A 118 5.69 -10.30 2.03
CA PRO A 118 5.89 -9.86 3.40
C PRO A 118 4.82 -10.47 4.31
N LEU A 119 5.17 -11.49 5.09
CA LEU A 119 4.24 -12.28 5.90
C LEU A 119 3.39 -11.40 6.84
N HIS A 120 3.97 -10.37 7.45
CA HIS A 120 3.25 -9.50 8.39
C HIS A 120 2.12 -8.71 7.71
N ILE A 121 2.35 -8.19 6.48
CA ILE A 121 1.31 -7.49 5.71
C ILE A 121 0.28 -8.48 5.17
N PHE A 122 0.72 -9.67 4.78
CA PHE A 122 -0.19 -10.74 4.36
C PHE A 122 -1.17 -11.13 5.49
N LEU A 123 -0.70 -11.26 6.73
CA LEU A 123 -1.55 -11.54 7.89
C LEU A 123 -2.56 -10.41 8.16
N VAL A 124 -2.13 -9.14 8.03
CA VAL A 124 -3.03 -7.99 8.16
C VAL A 124 -4.10 -8.00 7.05
N PHE A 125 -3.71 -8.28 5.82
CA PHE A 125 -4.65 -8.42 4.70
C PHE A 125 -5.64 -9.55 4.94
N ALA A 126 -5.15 -10.69 5.37
CA ALA A 126 -5.92 -11.85 5.71
C ALA A 126 -7.00 -11.53 6.74
N PHE A 127 -6.60 -10.96 7.85
CA PHE A 127 -7.51 -10.57 8.93
C PHE A 127 -8.53 -9.52 8.47
N SER A 128 -8.08 -8.48 7.76
CA SER A 128 -8.98 -7.42 7.29
C SER A 128 -10.01 -7.94 6.27
N SER A 129 -9.61 -8.83 5.37
CA SER A 129 -10.53 -9.42 4.39
C SER A 129 -11.61 -10.28 5.02
N THR A 130 -11.29 -11.03 6.09
CA THR A 130 -12.28 -11.82 6.82
C THR A 130 -13.32 -10.97 7.53
N VAL A 131 -12.89 -9.85 8.11
CA VAL A 131 -13.79 -8.90 8.80
C VAL A 131 -14.72 -8.20 7.80
N ILE A 132 -14.21 -7.84 6.61
CA ILE A 132 -14.96 -7.07 5.61
C ILE A 132 -15.94 -7.95 4.82
N LEU A 133 -15.62 -9.22 4.59
CA LEU A 133 -16.40 -10.16 3.75
C LEU A 133 -17.43 -11.01 4.54
N ASP A 134 -17.85 -10.57 5.72
CA ASP A 134 -18.87 -11.26 6.56
C ASP A 134 -18.60 -12.76 6.81
N GLY A 135 -17.40 -13.03 7.29
CA GLY A 135 -17.33 -14.10 8.26
C GLY A 135 -17.25 -15.55 7.83
N ASN A 136 -16.93 -15.90 6.61
CA ASN A 136 -16.48 -17.28 6.37
C ASN A 136 -14.98 -17.43 6.69
N PHE A 137 -14.62 -17.06 7.92
CA PHE A 137 -13.29 -17.21 8.49
C PHE A 137 -12.70 -18.61 8.25
N TYR A 138 -13.54 -19.66 8.32
CA TYR A 138 -13.12 -21.02 8.04
C TYR A 138 -12.59 -21.25 6.62
N TYR A 139 -13.25 -20.71 5.61
CA TYR A 139 -12.78 -20.83 4.22
C TYR A 139 -11.45 -20.11 3.99
N PHE A 140 -11.25 -18.99 4.65
CA PHE A 140 -10.01 -18.25 4.56
C PHE A 140 -8.85 -18.98 5.25
N VAL A 141 -9.05 -19.47 6.47
CA VAL A 141 -8.04 -20.25 7.20
C VAL A 141 -7.67 -21.53 6.41
N ILE A 142 -8.66 -22.20 5.84
CA ILE A 142 -8.42 -23.41 5.03
C ILE A 142 -7.63 -23.07 3.75
N THR A 143 -7.98 -22.02 3.03
CA THR A 143 -7.27 -21.63 1.80
C THR A 143 -5.84 -21.15 2.07
N THR A 144 -5.60 -20.41 3.16
CA THR A 144 -4.24 -20.01 3.56
C THR A 144 -3.38 -21.19 4.03
N LEU A 145 -3.96 -22.15 4.79
CA LEU A 145 -3.27 -23.36 5.18
C LEU A 145 -2.93 -24.25 3.97
N LEU A 146 -3.86 -24.39 3.03
CA LEU A 146 -3.61 -25.13 1.80
C LEU A 146 -2.50 -24.48 0.96
N LEU A 147 -2.50 -23.17 0.80
CA LEU A 147 -1.42 -22.44 0.11
C LEU A 147 -0.06 -22.63 0.81
N HIS A 148 -0.03 -22.68 2.14
CA HIS A 148 1.21 -22.92 2.90
C HIS A 148 1.72 -24.35 2.81
N ILE A 149 0.84 -25.34 2.54
CA ILE A 149 1.24 -26.75 2.36
C ILE A 149 1.78 -27.01 0.95
N PHE A 150 1.35 -26.24 -0.05
CA PHE A 150 1.75 -26.38 -1.45
C PHE A 150 2.89 -25.44 -1.90
N TYR A 151 3.39 -24.59 -1.01
CA TYR A 151 4.51 -23.68 -1.23
C TYR A 151 5.64 -23.98 -0.26
#